data_a830661f8c639f603c87d502c2fdc9dc
#
_entry.id   a830661f8c639f603c87d502c2fdc9dc
#
_cell.length_a   1.000
_cell.length_b   1.000
_cell.length_c   1.000
_cell.angle_alpha   90.00
_cell.angle_beta   90.00
_cell.angle_gamma   90.00
#
_symmetry.space_group_name_H-M   'P 1'
#
loop_
_entity.id
_entity.type
_entity.pdbx_description
1 polymer ?
#
loop_
_entity_poly.entity_id
_entity_poly.type
_entity_poly.pdbx_seq_one_letter_code
_entity_poly.pdbx_strand_id
1 'polypeptide(L)'
;MVTIIVAVSSNNGIGFKNKIPWNIKSDIEFFKNTTTKTFDPNKKNAVIMGRKTWESIPDSFLPLKNRYNIVVTKSICISKTDFITSTLDHAILHAKSLKKIETIFLIGGYSIYKEGLKFANSIILTDINKKYKCDVFFPKIPPIFTIKYYSPNKDGEINMRHIHYVKNIEYEHPEYQYLRALNNIRINGDTRVDRTGVGTKSILGLQMRFDISKYFPLLTTKRVFIKSIIHELLWFLRGQTNVKLLQENGVHIWDGNTTKEFMAKQGQYRE
;
A
#
# COMPACT_ATOMS: atom_id res chain seq x y z
N MET A 1 -3.28 -3.73 8.98
CA MET A 1 -3.95 -2.77 8.06
C MET A 1 -3.36 -1.38 8.29
N VAL A 2 -3.25 -0.55 7.23
CA VAL A 2 -2.77 0.85 7.35
C VAL A 2 -3.94 1.78 7.05
N THR A 3 -4.24 2.70 7.97
CA THR A 3 -5.38 3.61 7.90
C THR A 3 -4.92 5.05 8.13
N ILE A 4 -5.31 5.96 7.27
CA ILE A 4 -5.17 7.40 7.52
C ILE A 4 -6.34 7.83 8.38
N ILE A 5 -6.10 8.61 9.44
CA ILE A 5 -7.15 9.30 10.19
C ILE A 5 -6.83 10.79 10.25
N VAL A 6 -7.81 11.62 9.86
CA VAL A 6 -7.63 13.06 9.70
C VAL A 6 -8.95 13.81 9.87
N ALA A 7 -8.90 14.98 10.48
CA ALA A 7 -9.99 15.94 10.42
C ALA A 7 -9.62 17.10 9.47
N VAL A 8 -10.58 17.54 8.66
CA VAL A 8 -10.41 18.62 7.70
C VAL A 8 -11.53 19.65 7.84
N SER A 9 -11.20 20.91 7.67
CA SER A 9 -12.18 22.00 7.58
C SER A 9 -12.82 22.04 6.18
N SER A 10 -13.93 22.78 6.01
CA SER A 10 -14.65 22.87 4.72
C SER A 10 -13.79 23.38 3.56
N ASN A 11 -12.65 24.00 3.82
CA ASN A 11 -11.64 24.39 2.83
C ASN A 11 -10.45 23.41 2.78
N ASN A 12 -10.64 22.18 3.23
CA ASN A 12 -9.64 21.10 3.24
C ASN A 12 -8.39 21.38 4.09
N GLY A 13 -8.44 22.36 5.00
CA GLY A 13 -7.35 22.69 5.90
C GLY A 13 -7.23 21.72 7.05
N ILE A 14 -6.00 21.45 7.50
CA ILE A 14 -5.67 20.53 8.60
C ILE A 14 -4.83 21.16 9.71
N GLY A 15 -4.31 22.36 9.49
CA GLY A 15 -3.44 23.02 10.45
C GLY A 15 -3.24 24.49 10.17
N PHE A 16 -2.87 25.22 11.22
CA PHE A 16 -2.44 26.62 11.16
C PHE A 16 -1.36 26.86 12.22
N LYS A 17 -0.20 27.38 11.80
CA LYS A 17 0.95 27.68 12.67
C LYS A 17 1.32 26.51 13.61
N ASN A 18 1.43 25.32 13.06
CA ASN A 18 1.73 24.06 13.76
C ASN A 18 0.69 23.63 14.81
N LYS A 19 -0.55 24.12 14.74
CA LYS A 19 -1.65 23.72 15.64
C LYS A 19 -2.88 23.33 14.83
N ILE A 20 -3.74 22.51 15.41
CA ILE A 20 -5.08 22.26 14.89
C ILE A 20 -5.90 23.54 15.12
N PRO A 21 -6.53 24.15 14.07
CA PRO A 21 -7.17 25.46 14.20
C PRO A 21 -8.55 25.44 14.85
N TRP A 22 -9.00 24.30 15.35
CA TRP A 22 -10.26 24.12 16.05
C TRP A 22 -10.05 23.34 17.35
N ASN A 23 -11.04 23.44 18.23
CA ASN A 23 -11.12 22.63 19.44
C ASN A 23 -12.54 22.02 19.49
N ILE A 24 -12.68 20.81 18.96
CA ILE A 24 -13.94 20.07 18.87
C ILE A 24 -13.80 18.81 19.71
N LYS A 25 -14.47 18.80 20.88
CA LYS A 25 -14.31 17.72 21.86
C LYS A 25 -14.72 16.36 21.31
N SER A 26 -15.83 16.30 20.59
CA SER A 26 -16.34 15.05 20.01
C SER A 26 -15.42 14.47 18.94
N ASP A 27 -14.69 15.28 18.16
CA ASP A 27 -13.71 14.82 17.19
C ASP A 27 -12.45 14.28 17.88
N ILE A 28 -12.00 14.95 18.95
CA ILE A 28 -10.87 14.46 19.77
C ILE A 28 -11.21 13.11 20.42
N GLU A 29 -12.42 12.97 20.92
CA GLU A 29 -12.90 11.71 21.50
C GLU A 29 -13.03 10.61 20.44
N PHE A 30 -13.59 10.93 19.28
CA PHE A 30 -13.67 10.02 18.14
C PHE A 30 -12.28 9.54 17.71
N PHE A 31 -11.33 10.46 17.56
CA PHE A 31 -9.94 10.13 17.25
C PHE A 31 -9.33 9.19 18.29
N LYS A 32 -9.48 9.52 19.58
CA LYS A 32 -8.98 8.70 20.68
C LYS A 32 -9.59 7.29 20.63
N ASN A 33 -10.91 7.19 20.57
CA ASN A 33 -11.62 5.91 20.58
C ASN A 33 -11.25 5.06 19.35
N THR A 34 -11.22 5.66 18.17
CA THR A 34 -10.86 4.96 16.92
C THR A 34 -9.42 4.43 16.94
N THR A 35 -8.47 5.22 17.44
CA THR A 35 -7.05 4.84 17.43
C THR A 35 -6.63 3.94 18.60
N THR A 36 -7.46 3.82 19.64
CA THR A 36 -7.18 2.93 20.80
C THR A 36 -7.93 1.61 20.73
N LYS A 37 -9.10 1.58 20.09
CA LYS A 37 -9.92 0.36 20.01
C LYS A 37 -9.25 -0.72 19.18
N THR A 38 -9.15 -1.94 19.73
CA THR A 38 -8.66 -3.15 19.07
C THR A 38 -9.75 -4.24 19.13
N PHE A 39 -9.70 -5.20 18.22
CA PHE A 39 -10.55 -6.40 18.27
C PHE A 39 -9.96 -7.40 19.25
N ASP A 40 -8.63 -7.55 19.27
CA ASP A 40 -7.91 -8.40 20.20
C ASP A 40 -7.46 -7.53 21.41
N PRO A 41 -7.95 -7.79 22.63
CA PRO A 41 -7.60 -7.01 23.81
C PRO A 41 -6.12 -7.10 24.20
N ASN A 42 -5.40 -8.10 23.69
CA ASN A 42 -3.95 -8.25 23.93
C ASN A 42 -3.09 -7.45 22.96
N LYS A 43 -3.72 -6.78 21.98
CA LYS A 43 -3.03 -5.96 21.00
C LYS A 43 -3.19 -4.48 21.25
N LYS A 44 -2.36 -3.70 20.59
CA LYS A 44 -2.44 -2.23 20.53
C LYS A 44 -2.44 -1.78 19.07
N ASN A 45 -2.95 -0.59 18.83
CA ASN A 45 -2.74 0.07 17.54
C ASN A 45 -1.44 0.88 17.57
N ALA A 46 -0.79 1.02 16.41
CA ALA A 46 0.30 1.95 16.23
C ALA A 46 -0.21 3.28 15.67
N VAL A 47 0.36 4.38 16.11
CA VAL A 47 0.15 5.71 15.54
C VAL A 47 1.47 6.23 14.99
N ILE A 48 1.48 6.63 13.73
CA ILE A 48 2.66 7.16 13.04
C ILE A 48 2.41 8.61 12.69
N MET A 49 3.35 9.48 13.06
CA MET A 49 3.26 10.91 12.82
C MET A 49 4.63 11.52 12.52
N GLY A 50 4.62 12.67 11.88
CA GLY A 50 5.83 13.48 11.69
C GLY A 50 6.19 14.27 12.94
N ARG A 51 7.45 14.70 13.05
CA ARG A 51 7.98 15.48 14.18
C ARG A 51 7.11 16.70 14.54
N LYS A 52 6.72 17.52 13.56
CA LYS A 52 5.89 18.72 13.82
C LYS A 52 4.53 18.38 14.43
N THR A 53 3.93 17.26 14.05
CA THR A 53 2.68 16.78 14.66
C THR A 53 2.92 16.33 16.09
N TRP A 54 3.99 15.60 16.36
CA TRP A 54 4.38 15.22 17.71
C TRP A 54 4.57 16.44 18.63
N GLU A 55 5.34 17.43 18.19
CA GLU A 55 5.62 18.68 18.92
C GLU A 55 4.37 19.56 19.10
N SER A 56 3.33 19.39 18.28
CA SER A 56 2.05 20.12 18.43
C SER A 56 1.11 19.54 19.49
N ILE A 57 1.36 18.31 19.92
CA ILE A 57 0.56 17.66 20.97
C ILE A 57 1.05 18.16 22.33
N PRO A 58 0.15 18.63 23.22
CA PRO A 58 0.55 19.04 24.57
C PRO A 58 1.26 17.90 25.32
N ASP A 59 2.33 18.24 26.06
CA ASP A 59 3.17 17.27 26.78
C ASP A 59 2.40 16.36 27.75
N SER A 60 1.30 16.87 28.31
CA SER A 60 0.41 16.09 29.19
C SER A 60 -0.27 14.91 28.50
N PHE A 61 -0.34 14.92 27.16
CA PHE A 61 -0.92 13.84 26.36
C PHE A 61 0.13 12.95 25.72
N LEU A 62 1.42 13.26 25.84
CA LEU A 62 2.53 12.47 25.27
C LEU A 62 3.10 11.48 26.30
N PRO A 63 3.37 10.22 25.90
CA PRO A 63 2.97 9.60 24.62
C PRO A 63 1.45 9.36 24.57
N LEU A 64 0.90 9.21 23.39
CA LEU A 64 -0.52 8.90 23.23
C LEU A 64 -0.82 7.53 23.85
N LYS A 65 -1.49 7.53 25.01
CA LYS A 65 -1.73 6.33 25.84
C LYS A 65 -2.45 5.22 25.10
N ASN A 66 -2.13 3.97 25.44
CA ASN A 66 -2.69 2.74 24.87
C ASN A 66 -2.44 2.55 23.36
N ARG A 67 -1.43 3.22 22.82
CA ARG A 67 -1.00 3.12 21.43
C ARG A 67 0.52 2.99 21.37
N TYR A 68 1.03 2.41 20.31
CA TYR A 68 2.46 2.37 20.01
C TYR A 68 2.80 3.61 19.18
N ASN A 69 3.60 4.51 19.75
CA ASN A 69 3.87 5.83 19.16
C ASN A 69 5.13 5.79 18.31
N ILE A 70 5.01 6.11 17.04
CA ILE A 70 6.14 6.16 16.09
C ILE A 70 6.25 7.57 15.53
N VAL A 71 7.46 8.14 15.59
CA VAL A 71 7.73 9.46 15.02
C VAL A 71 8.68 9.34 13.85
N VAL A 72 8.27 9.90 12.70
CA VAL A 72 9.08 9.98 11.49
C VAL A 72 9.82 11.32 11.49
N THR A 73 11.14 11.26 11.59
CA THR A 73 12.02 12.44 11.65
C THR A 73 13.45 12.09 11.30
N LYS A 74 14.18 13.05 10.76
CA LYS A 74 15.64 12.97 10.62
C LYS A 74 16.40 13.50 11.86
N SER A 75 15.69 14.08 12.82
CA SER A 75 16.23 14.61 14.07
C SER A 75 16.25 13.52 15.15
N ILE A 76 17.30 13.43 15.93
CA ILE A 76 17.54 12.36 16.91
C ILE A 76 16.94 12.72 18.29
N CYS A 77 16.64 13.98 18.57
CA CYS A 77 16.22 14.46 19.87
C CYS A 77 14.68 14.45 20.06
N ILE A 78 14.08 13.27 20.13
CA ILE A 78 12.67 13.13 20.52
C ILE A 78 12.59 12.17 21.70
N SER A 79 12.04 12.64 22.81
CA SER A 79 11.77 11.85 24.01
C SER A 79 10.33 11.32 24.03
N LYS A 80 10.06 10.36 24.90
CA LYS A 80 8.72 9.80 25.18
C LYS A 80 8.01 9.11 24.00
N THR A 81 8.75 8.64 22.99
CA THR A 81 8.18 7.87 21.87
C THR A 81 8.65 6.42 21.94
N ASP A 82 7.87 5.48 21.40
CA ASP A 82 8.24 4.07 21.37
C ASP A 82 9.24 3.75 20.27
N PHE A 83 9.20 4.47 19.14
CA PHE A 83 10.12 4.27 18.03
C PHE A 83 10.31 5.53 17.19
N ILE A 84 11.54 5.75 16.70
CA ILE A 84 11.92 6.85 15.82
C ILE A 84 12.54 6.29 14.55
N THR A 85 12.20 6.87 13.41
CA THR A 85 12.80 6.52 12.12
C THR A 85 12.78 7.70 11.16
N SER A 86 13.61 7.66 10.13
CA SER A 86 13.72 8.74 9.14
C SER A 86 12.72 8.67 8.01
N THR A 87 12.08 7.51 7.78
CA THR A 87 11.15 7.29 6.65
C THR A 87 9.84 6.66 7.09
N LEU A 88 8.76 7.00 6.37
CA LEU A 88 7.44 6.42 6.62
C LEU A 88 7.40 4.93 6.29
N ASP A 89 8.09 4.52 5.23
CA ASP A 89 8.14 3.11 4.81
C ASP A 89 8.74 2.24 5.93
N HIS A 90 9.87 2.66 6.49
CA HIS A 90 10.50 1.95 7.62
C HIS A 90 9.60 1.96 8.87
N ALA A 91 8.90 3.07 9.16
CA ALA A 91 7.94 3.14 10.26
C ALA A 91 6.82 2.09 10.11
N ILE A 92 6.26 1.97 8.90
CA ILE A 92 5.21 0.99 8.58
C ILE A 92 5.74 -0.44 8.66
N LEU A 93 6.92 -0.71 8.10
CA LEU A 93 7.56 -2.03 8.15
C LEU A 93 7.83 -2.44 9.60
N HIS A 94 8.40 -1.55 10.41
CA HIS A 94 8.62 -1.79 11.83
C HIS A 94 7.32 -2.11 12.56
N ALA A 95 6.28 -1.29 12.39
CA ALA A 95 4.99 -1.53 13.03
C ALA A 95 4.36 -2.88 12.60
N LYS A 96 4.51 -3.28 11.32
CA LYS A 96 4.05 -4.58 10.81
C LYS A 96 4.81 -5.78 11.37
N SER A 97 6.08 -5.64 11.73
CA SER A 97 6.89 -6.71 12.32
C SER A 97 6.50 -7.03 13.76
N LEU A 98 5.82 -6.11 14.43
CA LEU A 98 5.40 -6.26 15.83
C LEU A 98 4.08 -7.05 15.93
N LYS A 99 4.14 -8.30 16.40
CA LYS A 99 2.95 -9.20 16.55
C LYS A 99 1.84 -8.60 17.42
N LYS A 100 2.18 -7.69 18.33
CA LYS A 100 1.23 -6.99 19.22
C LYS A 100 0.52 -5.79 18.56
N ILE A 101 0.87 -5.42 17.34
CA ILE A 101 0.21 -4.32 16.64
C ILE A 101 -0.92 -4.88 15.75
N GLU A 102 -2.12 -4.31 15.90
CA GLU A 102 -3.29 -4.70 15.12
C GLU A 102 -3.49 -3.79 13.90
N THR A 103 -3.68 -2.51 14.14
CA THR A 103 -3.88 -1.51 13.08
C THR A 103 -2.82 -0.41 13.19
N ILE A 104 -2.38 0.09 12.05
CA ILE A 104 -1.43 1.20 11.94
C ILE A 104 -2.19 2.42 11.47
N PHE A 105 -2.23 3.47 12.30
CA PHE A 105 -2.86 4.75 11.97
C PHE A 105 -1.81 5.78 11.59
N LEU A 106 -1.97 6.41 10.43
CA LEU A 106 -1.19 7.57 10.01
C LEU A 106 -1.97 8.82 10.45
N ILE A 107 -1.41 9.59 11.39
CA ILE A 107 -2.10 10.69 12.06
C ILE A 107 -1.55 12.09 11.75
N GLY A 108 -0.66 12.17 10.75
CA GLY A 108 -0.20 13.44 10.22
C GLY A 108 1.26 13.77 10.47
N GLY A 109 1.75 14.97 10.05
CA GLY A 109 1.08 16.01 9.23
C GLY A 109 1.09 15.74 7.74
N TYR A 110 1.13 16.82 6.97
CA TYR A 110 1.01 16.79 5.51
C TYR A 110 1.91 15.78 4.81
N SER A 111 3.20 15.75 5.12
CA SER A 111 4.15 14.82 4.49
C SER A 111 3.79 13.37 4.75
N ILE A 112 3.37 13.04 5.99
CA ILE A 112 2.93 11.70 6.37
C ILE A 112 1.64 11.33 5.63
N TYR A 113 0.70 12.27 5.49
CA TYR A 113 -0.53 12.02 4.73
C TYR A 113 -0.26 11.86 3.25
N LYS A 114 0.54 12.76 2.64
CA LYS A 114 0.87 12.72 1.20
C LYS A 114 1.55 11.40 0.81
N GLU A 115 2.54 10.99 1.57
CA GLU A 115 3.24 9.73 1.34
C GLU A 115 2.37 8.53 1.73
N GLY A 116 1.64 8.66 2.84
CA GLY A 116 0.78 7.62 3.40
C GLY A 116 -0.36 7.17 2.49
N LEU A 117 -0.86 8.03 1.60
CA LEU A 117 -1.87 7.67 0.60
C LEU A 117 -1.44 6.48 -0.30
N LYS A 118 -0.14 6.27 -0.49
CA LYS A 118 0.39 5.13 -1.25
C LYS A 118 0.22 3.80 -0.49
N PHE A 119 0.33 3.84 0.83
CA PHE A 119 0.34 2.67 1.72
C PHE A 119 -1.02 2.38 2.35
N ALA A 120 -1.89 3.39 2.44
CA ALA A 120 -3.18 3.27 3.12
C ALA A 120 -4.14 2.30 2.42
N ASN A 121 -4.82 1.50 3.23
CA ASN A 121 -5.93 0.65 2.82
C ASN A 121 -7.27 1.38 2.99
N SER A 122 -7.33 2.34 3.92
CA SER A 122 -8.53 3.13 4.21
C SER A 122 -8.18 4.53 4.73
N ILE A 123 -9.17 5.44 4.65
CA ILE A 123 -9.07 6.79 5.20
C ILE A 123 -10.32 7.02 6.03
N ILE A 124 -10.14 7.41 7.30
CA ILE A 124 -11.19 7.89 8.18
C ILE A 124 -11.04 9.40 8.25
N LEU A 125 -11.98 10.11 7.66
CA LEU A 125 -11.94 11.56 7.51
C LEU A 125 -13.11 12.19 8.28
N THR A 126 -12.80 13.09 9.22
CA THR A 126 -13.80 13.98 9.81
C THR A 126 -13.89 15.24 8.94
N ASP A 127 -15.01 15.40 8.23
CA ASP A 127 -15.33 16.58 7.42
C ASP A 127 -16.09 17.59 8.30
N ILE A 128 -15.42 18.67 8.65
CA ILE A 128 -15.98 19.73 9.52
C ILE A 128 -16.61 20.79 8.62
N ASN A 129 -17.93 20.95 8.69
CA ASN A 129 -18.69 21.92 7.90
C ASN A 129 -18.50 23.36 8.44
N LYS A 130 -17.25 23.76 8.62
CA LYS A 130 -16.88 25.14 9.00
C LYS A 130 -15.51 25.47 8.40
N LYS A 131 -15.39 26.69 7.86
CA LYS A 131 -14.14 27.20 7.32
C LYS A 131 -13.26 27.71 8.46
N TYR A 132 -11.98 27.34 8.45
CA TYR A 132 -10.96 27.84 9.37
C TYR A 132 -9.79 28.43 8.60
N LYS A 133 -9.06 29.35 9.24
CA LYS A 133 -7.80 29.84 8.68
C LYS A 133 -6.75 28.73 8.80
N CYS A 134 -6.21 28.28 7.68
CA CYS A 134 -5.22 27.21 7.59
C CYS A 134 -4.07 27.61 6.71
N ASP A 135 -2.89 27.07 6.98
CA ASP A 135 -1.67 27.18 6.17
C ASP A 135 -1.18 25.79 5.71
N VAL A 136 -1.81 24.71 6.22
CA VAL A 136 -1.55 23.33 5.81
C VAL A 136 -2.88 22.69 5.43
N PHE A 137 -2.87 21.98 4.27
CA PHE A 137 -4.07 21.39 3.70
C PHE A 137 -3.87 19.88 3.48
N PHE A 138 -4.95 19.11 3.55
CA PHE A 138 -4.91 17.68 3.27
C PHE A 138 -4.67 17.45 1.77
N PRO A 139 -3.84 16.48 1.38
CA PRO A 139 -3.63 16.16 -0.04
C PRO A 139 -4.92 15.63 -0.69
N LYS A 140 -5.06 15.87 -2.00
CA LYS A 140 -6.19 15.34 -2.75
C LYS A 140 -6.28 13.82 -2.60
N ILE A 141 -7.44 13.32 -2.20
CA ILE A 141 -7.69 11.88 -2.10
C ILE A 141 -7.71 11.29 -3.53
N PRO A 142 -6.88 10.29 -3.82
CA PRO A 142 -6.89 9.63 -5.12
C PRO A 142 -8.23 8.93 -5.39
N PRO A 143 -8.68 8.86 -6.68
CA PRO A 143 -9.95 8.21 -7.05
C PRO A 143 -10.04 6.73 -6.68
N ILE A 144 -8.92 6.09 -6.42
CA ILE A 144 -8.86 4.69 -5.93
C ILE A 144 -9.54 4.51 -4.57
N PHE A 145 -9.73 5.60 -3.79
CA PHE A 145 -10.45 5.56 -2.53
C PHE A 145 -11.91 5.93 -2.77
N THR A 146 -12.82 5.01 -2.45
CA THR A 146 -14.25 5.20 -2.57
C THR A 146 -14.91 5.26 -1.20
N ILE A 147 -15.98 6.03 -1.05
CA ILE A 147 -16.73 6.13 0.20
C ILE A 147 -17.45 4.80 0.44
N LYS A 148 -17.16 4.18 1.58
CA LYS A 148 -17.86 2.97 2.05
C LYS A 148 -19.11 3.33 2.84
N TYR A 149 -18.98 4.27 3.75
CA TYR A 149 -20.08 4.83 4.52
C TYR A 149 -19.68 6.20 5.11
N TYR A 150 -20.67 6.95 5.57
CA TYR A 150 -20.45 8.12 6.39
C TYR A 150 -21.50 8.19 7.52
N SER A 151 -21.14 8.84 8.61
CA SER A 151 -22.05 9.11 9.72
C SER A 151 -22.02 10.60 10.06
N PRO A 152 -23.21 11.25 10.13
CA PRO A 152 -23.28 12.62 10.59
C PRO A 152 -22.95 12.69 12.09
N ASN A 153 -22.35 13.79 12.51
CA ASN A 153 -22.06 14.11 13.91
C ASN A 153 -22.22 15.61 14.13
N LYS A 154 -22.39 16.02 15.38
CA LYS A 154 -22.57 17.43 15.76
C LYS A 154 -21.88 17.69 17.07
N ASP A 155 -21.21 18.84 17.20
CA ASP A 155 -20.65 19.36 18.45
C ASP A 155 -21.06 20.83 18.60
N GLY A 156 -22.01 21.10 19.50
CA GLY A 156 -22.67 22.41 19.60
C GLY A 156 -23.31 22.81 18.25
N GLU A 157 -22.88 23.93 17.69
CA GLU A 157 -23.35 24.42 16.38
C GLU A 157 -22.54 23.88 15.20
N ILE A 158 -21.47 23.13 15.46
CA ILE A 158 -20.58 22.62 14.40
C ILE A 158 -21.10 21.28 13.89
N ASN A 159 -21.56 21.26 12.65
CA ASN A 159 -21.91 20.03 11.97
C ASN A 159 -20.64 19.40 11.37
N MET A 160 -20.52 18.09 11.48
CA MET A 160 -19.41 17.33 10.89
C MET A 160 -19.88 15.97 10.38
N ARG A 161 -19.07 15.30 9.59
CA ARG A 161 -19.32 13.95 9.09
C ARG A 161 -18.06 13.13 9.25
N HIS A 162 -18.19 11.94 9.79
CA HIS A 162 -17.12 10.94 9.72
C HIS A 162 -17.30 10.12 8.45
N ILE A 163 -16.38 10.25 7.52
CA ILE A 163 -16.43 9.59 6.21
C ILE A 163 -15.36 8.50 6.20
N HIS A 164 -15.78 7.28 5.90
CA HIS A 164 -14.88 6.15 5.76
C HIS A 164 -14.66 5.82 4.28
N TYR A 165 -13.47 6.11 3.80
CA TYR A 165 -13.02 5.68 2.48
C TYR A 165 -12.29 4.35 2.59
N VAL A 166 -12.50 3.49 1.61
CA VAL A 166 -11.74 2.26 1.42
C VAL A 166 -11.04 2.30 0.05
N LYS A 167 -9.83 1.77 0.02
CA LYS A 167 -9.12 1.61 -1.23
C LYS A 167 -9.85 0.56 -2.07
N ASN A 168 -10.40 0.98 -3.21
CA ASN A 168 -11.06 0.07 -4.13
C ASN A 168 -9.99 -0.59 -5.00
N ILE A 169 -9.82 -1.89 -4.83
CA ILE A 169 -8.82 -2.70 -5.53
C ILE A 169 -9.11 -2.73 -7.05
N GLU A 170 -10.36 -2.55 -7.45
CA GLU A 170 -10.74 -2.51 -8.88
C GLU A 170 -10.13 -1.31 -9.64
N TYR A 171 -9.79 -0.21 -8.94
CA TYR A 171 -9.09 0.95 -9.52
C TYR A 171 -7.56 0.85 -9.41
N GLU A 172 -7.03 -0.20 -8.82
CA GLU A 172 -5.60 -0.41 -8.73
C GLU A 172 -5.07 -0.87 -10.10
N HIS A 173 -3.92 -0.31 -10.54
CA HIS A 173 -3.33 -0.75 -11.82
C HIS A 173 -3.13 -2.28 -11.78
N PRO A 174 -3.58 -3.02 -12.77
CA PRO A 174 -3.62 -4.50 -12.74
C PRO A 174 -2.26 -5.15 -12.51
N GLU A 175 -1.17 -4.50 -12.87
CA GLU A 175 0.19 -4.95 -12.64
C GLU A 175 0.53 -5.11 -11.16
N TYR A 176 -0.20 -4.43 -10.24
CA TYR A 176 -0.01 -4.65 -8.81
C TYR A 176 -0.31 -6.09 -8.36
N GLN A 177 -1.14 -6.84 -9.10
CA GLN A 177 -1.33 -8.26 -8.82
C GLN A 177 0.00 -9.02 -9.00
N TYR A 178 0.72 -8.72 -10.08
CA TYR A 178 2.05 -9.29 -10.33
C TYR A 178 3.07 -8.87 -9.27
N LEU A 179 3.13 -7.59 -8.91
CA LEU A 179 4.05 -7.10 -7.88
C LEU A 179 3.78 -7.70 -6.50
N ARG A 180 2.50 -7.87 -6.14
CA ARG A 180 2.12 -8.58 -4.90
C ARG A 180 2.50 -10.05 -4.95
N ALA A 181 2.32 -10.72 -6.10
CA ALA A 181 2.73 -12.09 -6.30
C ALA A 181 4.24 -12.27 -6.09
N LEU A 182 5.05 -11.41 -6.72
CA LEU A 182 6.51 -11.40 -6.54
C LEU A 182 6.91 -11.21 -5.08
N ASN A 183 6.31 -10.24 -4.40
CA ASN A 183 6.62 -10.00 -2.98
C ASN A 183 6.21 -11.17 -2.09
N ASN A 184 5.08 -11.81 -2.38
CA ASN A 184 4.62 -12.99 -1.66
C ASN A 184 5.58 -14.18 -1.85
N ILE A 185 6.01 -14.44 -3.09
CA ILE A 185 7.00 -15.48 -3.39
C ILE A 185 8.33 -15.19 -2.67
N ARG A 186 8.77 -13.92 -2.67
CA ARG A 186 10.01 -13.52 -2.01
C ARG A 186 10.00 -13.80 -0.50
N ILE A 187 8.86 -13.54 0.17
CA ILE A 187 8.71 -13.67 1.62
C ILE A 187 8.37 -15.10 2.03
N ASN A 188 7.38 -15.70 1.36
CA ASN A 188 6.74 -16.94 1.78
C ASN A 188 7.03 -18.14 0.85
N GLY A 189 7.78 -17.93 -0.24
CA GLY A 189 8.06 -18.99 -1.22
C GLY A 189 9.04 -20.03 -0.68
N ASP A 190 8.75 -21.28 -0.99
CA ASP A 190 9.65 -22.42 -0.75
C ASP A 190 10.89 -22.29 -1.64
N THR A 191 12.07 -22.45 -1.03
CA THR A 191 13.33 -22.42 -1.75
C THR A 191 13.63 -23.83 -2.29
N ARG A 192 13.93 -23.90 -3.59
CA ARG A 192 14.32 -25.15 -4.26
C ARG A 192 15.63 -24.94 -5.02
N VAL A 193 16.46 -25.94 -5.02
CA VAL A 193 17.65 -25.96 -5.87
C VAL A 193 17.19 -26.23 -7.31
N ASP A 194 17.72 -25.47 -8.25
CA ASP A 194 17.47 -25.66 -9.67
C ASP A 194 18.74 -26.14 -10.41
N ARG A 195 18.59 -26.45 -11.69
CA ARG A 195 19.70 -26.93 -12.57
C ARG A 195 20.83 -25.90 -12.76
N THR A 196 20.57 -24.63 -12.46
CA THR A 196 21.55 -23.54 -12.65
C THR A 196 22.40 -23.30 -11.40
N GLY A 197 22.04 -23.91 -10.26
CA GLY A 197 22.72 -23.70 -8.98
C GLY A 197 22.38 -22.39 -8.28
N VAL A 198 21.57 -21.51 -8.91
CA VAL A 198 21.14 -20.23 -8.32
C VAL A 198 19.99 -20.45 -7.35
N GLY A 199 19.16 -21.46 -7.60
CA GLY A 199 17.96 -21.77 -6.83
C GLY A 199 16.74 -20.94 -7.25
N THR A 200 15.58 -21.45 -6.91
CA THR A 200 14.29 -20.79 -7.17
C THR A 200 13.46 -20.68 -5.89
N LYS A 201 12.60 -19.65 -5.84
CA LYS A 201 11.52 -19.56 -4.85
C LYS A 201 10.19 -19.72 -5.55
N SER A 202 9.31 -20.54 -5.01
CA SER A 202 7.99 -20.80 -5.59
C SER A 202 6.91 -20.90 -4.53
N ILE A 203 5.67 -20.58 -4.93
CA ILE A 203 4.44 -20.89 -4.18
C ILE A 203 3.51 -21.67 -5.11
N LEU A 204 2.74 -22.58 -4.54
CA LEU A 204 1.78 -23.36 -5.29
C LEU A 204 0.47 -22.58 -5.46
N GLY A 205 -0.01 -22.48 -6.70
CA GLY A 205 -1.34 -21.94 -7.01
C GLY A 205 -1.49 -20.44 -6.75
N LEU A 206 -1.19 -19.63 -7.77
CA LEU A 206 -1.42 -18.20 -7.75
C LEU A 206 -2.31 -17.79 -8.91
N GLN A 207 -3.37 -17.04 -8.63
CA GLN A 207 -4.30 -16.55 -9.63
C GLN A 207 -4.18 -15.03 -9.76
N MET A 208 -4.05 -14.54 -11.00
CA MET A 208 -4.18 -13.13 -11.36
C MET A 208 -5.30 -12.97 -12.40
N ARG A 209 -6.09 -11.90 -12.29
CA ARG A 209 -7.21 -11.61 -13.20
C ARG A 209 -7.02 -10.25 -13.83
N PHE A 210 -7.11 -10.19 -15.17
CA PHE A 210 -6.95 -8.99 -15.97
C PHE A 210 -8.18 -8.75 -16.85
N ASP A 211 -8.67 -7.52 -16.85
CA ASP A 211 -9.75 -7.10 -17.76
C ASP A 211 -9.12 -6.72 -19.12
N ILE A 212 -9.09 -7.69 -20.02
CA ILE A 212 -8.51 -7.52 -21.37
C ILE A 212 -9.37 -6.69 -22.33
N SER A 213 -10.59 -6.30 -21.92
CA SER A 213 -11.43 -5.41 -22.73
C SER A 213 -10.91 -3.97 -22.74
N LYS A 214 -10.08 -3.58 -21.76
CA LYS A 214 -9.58 -2.21 -21.60
C LYS A 214 -8.15 -2.05 -22.06
N TYR A 215 -7.30 -3.05 -21.86
CA TYR A 215 -5.87 -2.99 -22.21
C TYR A 215 -5.25 -4.39 -22.22
N PHE A 216 -4.15 -4.51 -22.94
CA PHE A 216 -3.33 -5.72 -22.91
C PHE A 216 -2.47 -5.74 -21.64
N PRO A 217 -2.45 -6.83 -20.83
CA PRO A 217 -1.77 -6.89 -19.54
C PRO A 217 -0.24 -7.05 -19.68
N LEU A 218 0.41 -6.05 -20.28
CA LEU A 218 1.85 -6.02 -20.44
C LEU A 218 2.51 -5.47 -19.17
N LEU A 219 3.59 -6.11 -18.73
CA LEU A 219 4.37 -5.61 -17.59
C LEU A 219 5.13 -4.34 -17.97
N THR A 220 5.06 -3.31 -17.13
CA THR A 220 5.77 -2.03 -17.28
C THR A 220 6.95 -1.90 -16.32
N THR A 221 6.99 -2.73 -15.27
CA THR A 221 8.03 -2.74 -14.24
C THR A 221 9.32 -3.44 -14.67
N LYS A 222 9.31 -4.10 -15.82
CA LYS A 222 10.51 -4.66 -16.47
C LYS A 222 10.44 -4.45 -17.98
N ARG A 223 11.59 -4.40 -18.63
CA ARG A 223 11.66 -4.35 -20.10
C ARG A 223 11.19 -5.70 -20.68
N VAL A 224 10.17 -5.68 -21.51
CA VAL A 224 9.63 -6.84 -22.22
C VAL A 224 9.70 -6.62 -23.72
N PHE A 225 9.96 -7.68 -24.48
CA PHE A 225 10.02 -7.63 -25.95
C PHE A 225 8.65 -7.98 -26.51
N ILE A 226 7.80 -6.95 -26.70
CA ILE A 226 6.41 -7.10 -27.11
C ILE A 226 6.24 -7.88 -28.42
N LYS A 227 7.19 -7.73 -29.37
CA LYS A 227 7.17 -8.48 -30.63
C LYS A 227 7.18 -10.00 -30.37
N SER A 228 8.08 -10.49 -29.51
CA SER A 228 8.17 -11.90 -29.17
C SER A 228 6.91 -12.42 -28.48
N ILE A 229 6.34 -11.62 -27.56
CA ILE A 229 5.11 -11.97 -26.85
C ILE A 229 3.94 -12.12 -27.81
N ILE A 230 3.77 -11.20 -28.78
CA ILE A 230 2.68 -11.25 -29.74
C ILE A 230 2.84 -12.45 -30.69
N HIS A 231 4.04 -12.69 -31.23
CA HIS A 231 4.27 -13.82 -32.13
C HIS A 231 4.06 -15.16 -31.42
N GLU A 232 4.53 -15.32 -30.20
CA GLU A 232 4.32 -16.53 -29.40
C GLU A 232 2.84 -16.74 -29.10
N LEU A 233 2.12 -15.70 -28.66
CA LEU A 233 0.69 -15.77 -28.39
C LEU A 233 -0.10 -16.19 -29.64
N LEU A 234 0.17 -15.57 -30.80
CA LEU A 234 -0.47 -15.93 -32.06
C LEU A 234 -0.13 -17.35 -32.50
N TRP A 235 1.10 -17.79 -32.25
CA TRP A 235 1.55 -19.16 -32.52
C TRP A 235 0.74 -20.16 -31.69
N PHE A 236 0.55 -19.93 -30.40
CA PHE A 236 -0.33 -20.74 -29.54
C PHE A 236 -1.78 -20.73 -29.98
N LEU A 237 -2.34 -19.56 -30.29
CA LEU A 237 -3.74 -19.42 -30.72
C LEU A 237 -4.04 -20.16 -32.05
N ARG A 238 -3.03 -20.29 -32.91
CA ARG A 238 -3.11 -21.06 -34.17
C ARG A 238 -2.87 -22.53 -33.97
N GLY A 239 -2.61 -23.01 -32.76
CA GLY A 239 -2.28 -24.40 -32.48
C GLY A 239 -0.96 -24.89 -33.13
N GLN A 240 -0.06 -23.95 -33.41
CA GLN A 240 1.24 -24.28 -34.05
C GLN A 240 2.20 -24.87 -33.02
N THR A 241 2.99 -25.84 -33.45
CA THR A 241 3.99 -26.52 -32.59
C THR A 241 5.42 -26.43 -33.19
N ASN A 242 5.56 -25.97 -34.42
CA ASN A 242 6.85 -25.86 -35.08
C ASN A 242 7.54 -24.53 -34.71
N VAL A 243 8.62 -24.60 -33.95
CA VAL A 243 9.42 -23.45 -33.49
C VAL A 243 10.06 -22.65 -34.62
N LYS A 244 10.33 -23.29 -35.77
CA LYS A 244 10.89 -22.60 -36.95
C LYS A 244 10.05 -21.42 -37.39
N LEU A 245 8.72 -21.50 -37.24
CA LEU A 245 7.80 -20.39 -37.52
C LEU A 245 8.01 -19.17 -36.61
N LEU A 246 8.46 -19.37 -35.39
CA LEU A 246 8.86 -18.30 -34.48
C LEU A 246 10.22 -17.71 -34.88
N GLN A 247 11.17 -18.58 -35.20
CA GLN A 247 12.54 -18.19 -35.63
C GLN A 247 12.50 -17.33 -36.90
N GLU A 248 11.68 -17.70 -37.90
CA GLU A 248 11.44 -16.93 -39.13
C GLU A 248 10.93 -15.49 -38.84
N ASN A 249 10.25 -15.32 -37.73
CA ASN A 249 9.78 -14.01 -37.26
C ASN A 249 10.78 -13.31 -36.29
N GLY A 250 12.01 -13.89 -36.14
CA GLY A 250 13.04 -13.34 -35.24
C GLY A 250 12.75 -13.54 -33.77
N VAL A 251 11.99 -14.57 -33.41
CA VAL A 251 11.65 -14.93 -32.03
C VAL A 251 12.39 -16.21 -31.64
N HIS A 252 13.37 -16.08 -30.74
CA HIS A 252 14.34 -17.12 -30.37
C HIS A 252 14.19 -17.65 -28.94
N ILE A 253 13.05 -17.36 -28.28
CA ILE A 253 12.83 -17.71 -26.88
C ILE A 253 12.77 -19.22 -26.60
N TRP A 254 12.50 -20.03 -27.63
CA TRP A 254 12.41 -21.47 -27.53
C TRP A 254 13.66 -22.21 -28.02
N ASP A 255 14.64 -21.51 -28.60
CA ASP A 255 15.81 -22.14 -29.26
C ASP A 255 16.56 -23.08 -28.29
N GLY A 256 16.84 -22.62 -27.07
CA GLY A 256 17.57 -23.43 -26.09
C GLY A 256 16.87 -24.70 -25.63
N ASN A 257 15.55 -24.77 -25.78
CA ASN A 257 14.72 -25.90 -25.33
C ASN A 257 14.30 -26.81 -26.48
N THR A 258 14.72 -26.50 -27.71
CA THR A 258 14.35 -27.26 -28.94
C THR A 258 15.54 -27.76 -29.71
N THR A 259 16.76 -27.66 -29.17
CA THR A 259 17.94 -28.31 -29.75
C THR A 259 17.84 -29.84 -29.69
N LYS A 260 18.42 -30.53 -30.65
CA LYS A 260 18.45 -32.01 -30.66
C LYS A 260 19.07 -32.56 -29.36
N GLU A 261 20.12 -31.93 -28.85
CA GLU A 261 20.79 -32.31 -27.59
C GLU A 261 19.90 -32.17 -26.40
N PHE A 262 19.13 -31.08 -26.33
CA PHE A 262 18.18 -30.85 -25.23
C PHE A 262 17.04 -31.87 -25.27
N MET A 263 16.47 -32.10 -26.47
CA MET A 263 15.36 -33.04 -26.64
C MET A 263 15.79 -34.48 -26.33
N ALA A 264 16.99 -34.88 -26.76
CA ALA A 264 17.57 -36.18 -26.44
C ALA A 264 17.73 -36.39 -24.92
N LYS A 265 18.19 -35.38 -24.19
CA LYS A 265 18.29 -35.43 -22.72
C LYS A 265 16.92 -35.59 -22.02
N GLN A 266 15.84 -35.20 -22.67
CA GLN A 266 14.47 -35.39 -22.18
C GLN A 266 13.83 -36.71 -22.67
N GLY A 267 14.59 -37.62 -23.31
CA GLY A 267 14.08 -38.86 -23.84
C GLY A 267 13.19 -38.72 -25.08
N GLN A 268 13.23 -37.56 -25.73
CA GLN A 268 12.45 -37.30 -26.94
C GLN A 268 13.36 -37.38 -28.17
N TYR A 269 13.24 -38.48 -28.84
CA TYR A 269 13.98 -38.75 -30.12
C TYR A 269 12.99 -38.52 -31.26
N ARG A 270 12.93 -37.31 -31.80
CA ARG A 270 12.25 -37.02 -33.07
C ARG A 270 13.29 -36.67 -34.13
N GLU A 271 13.22 -37.36 -35.28
CA GLU A 271 14.00 -37.05 -36.46
C GLU A 271 13.68 -35.68 -37.06
#